data_8a5b10478d898516c6c8be4f6e7ce097
#
_entry.id   8a5b10478d898516c6c8be4f6e7ce097
#
_cell.length_a   1.000
_cell.length_b   1.000
_cell.length_c   1.000
_cell.angle_alpha   90.00
_cell.angle_beta   90.00
_cell.angle_gamma   90.00
#
_symmetry.space_group_name_H-M   'P 1'
#
loop_
_entity.id
_entity.type
_entity.pdbx_description
1 polymer ?
#
loop_
_entity_poly.entity_id
_entity_poly.type
_entity_poly.pdbx_seq_one_letter_code
_entity_poly.pdbx_strand_id
1 'polypeptide(L)'
;MPSTWPYLTSEIPAIGASIRRHLQDFQVDELPAYDPCGSGDHVYARIEKAGLSTRQAILDVARALEIPPSTIGAAGQKDARGIARQILSVEGVEPSRIRALDLPRIRILDVARHRAKLRPGSLRGNRFTIRLREVATGRMGDVQDVLRVLARRGVPNYFGAQRFGMRGDTWEIGRSLLAGDFASAVTLIVGRPRVGDPVPVRRARALAAAGQYRDAANAWPRGFADCARLCRSLERTGGDPQRAIFRLDRSVLGFYVSAYQAWLFNRVLAERLAGLDRLLPGDIAFSHETGLCSLVADPAAEQARVVRFEISPTGPIAGFAMSAPQDEAGTIEQRVLAEAGCTVKDLPHFGPLRCIGGRRPFRFPLESVGIDSGTDHEGVHLELRFTLPPGSYATAVLREICKEQLREGPTDPEDERASSDLN
;
A
#
# COMPACT_ATOMS: atom_id res chain seq x y z
N MET A 1 -9.15 -17.30 -5.07
CA MET A 1 -9.38 -15.90 -4.65
C MET A 1 -9.12 -15.87 -3.16
N PRO A 2 -8.34 -14.93 -2.60
CA PRO A 2 -8.48 -14.67 -1.19
C PRO A 2 -9.95 -14.32 -0.98
N SER A 3 -10.60 -15.00 -0.04
CA SER A 3 -11.90 -14.60 0.44
C SER A 3 -11.85 -13.10 0.66
N THR A 4 -12.80 -12.37 0.10
CA THR A 4 -12.94 -10.95 0.33
C THR A 4 -13.00 -10.73 1.83
N TRP A 5 -12.09 -9.92 2.35
CA TRP A 5 -12.11 -9.56 3.77
C TRP A 5 -13.45 -8.91 4.11
N PRO A 6 -14.04 -9.16 5.28
CA PRO A 6 -15.32 -8.58 5.65
C PRO A 6 -15.29 -7.06 5.63
N TYR A 7 -16.44 -6.45 5.39
CA TYR A 7 -16.63 -5.00 5.36
C TYR A 7 -17.18 -4.53 6.69
N LEU A 8 -16.66 -3.40 7.21
CA LEU A 8 -17.19 -2.74 8.41
C LEU A 8 -18.62 -2.25 8.17
N THR A 9 -18.94 -1.93 6.94
CA THR A 9 -20.23 -1.40 6.49
C THR A 9 -21.01 -2.43 5.67
N SER A 10 -20.94 -3.73 6.04
CA SER A 10 -21.62 -4.83 5.33
C SER A 10 -23.12 -4.64 5.21
N GLU A 11 -23.76 -4.01 6.20
CA GLU A 11 -25.21 -3.75 6.23
C GLU A 11 -25.67 -2.68 5.23
N ILE A 12 -24.74 -1.82 4.75
CA ILE A 12 -25.06 -0.80 3.76
C ILE A 12 -24.78 -1.40 2.37
N PRO A 13 -25.72 -1.31 1.42
CA PRO A 13 -25.54 -1.88 0.09
C PRO A 13 -24.32 -1.33 -0.64
N ALA A 14 -23.64 -2.17 -1.41
CA ALA A 14 -22.52 -1.76 -2.24
C ALA A 14 -22.93 -0.74 -3.30
N ILE A 15 -22.05 0.21 -3.61
CA ILE A 15 -22.30 1.25 -4.60
C ILE A 15 -21.39 1.00 -5.78
N GLY A 16 -21.94 0.59 -6.92
CA GLY A 16 -21.20 0.48 -8.16
C GLY A 16 -20.69 1.83 -8.60
N ALA A 17 -19.36 1.94 -8.79
CA ALA A 17 -18.75 3.15 -9.25
C ALA A 17 -17.51 2.86 -10.10
N SER A 18 -17.20 3.80 -10.99
CA SER A 18 -15.95 3.86 -11.72
C SER A 18 -15.09 5.04 -11.20
N ILE A 19 -13.79 4.81 -11.03
CA ILE A 19 -12.82 5.84 -10.64
C ILE A 19 -11.68 5.94 -11.67
N ARG A 20 -10.95 7.07 -11.65
CA ARG A 20 -9.74 7.24 -12.48
C ARG A 20 -9.99 7.07 -13.99
N ARG A 21 -11.17 7.47 -14.48
CA ARG A 21 -11.41 7.56 -15.93
C ARG A 21 -10.58 8.67 -16.55
N HIS A 22 -10.40 9.76 -15.79
CA HIS A 22 -9.53 10.88 -16.11
C HIS A 22 -8.62 11.17 -14.92
N LEU A 23 -7.47 11.80 -15.16
CA LEU A 23 -6.53 12.17 -14.09
C LEU A 23 -7.18 13.07 -13.03
N GLN A 24 -8.13 13.93 -13.45
CA GLN A 24 -8.88 14.82 -12.55
C GLN A 24 -9.82 14.09 -11.61
N ASP A 25 -10.18 12.84 -11.90
CA ASP A 25 -11.06 12.05 -11.04
C ASP A 25 -10.38 11.60 -9.74
N PHE A 26 -9.05 11.67 -9.68
CA PHE A 26 -8.29 11.27 -8.49
C PHE A 26 -7.20 12.29 -8.18
N GLN A 27 -7.48 13.16 -7.22
CA GLN A 27 -6.56 14.21 -6.81
C GLN A 27 -6.08 13.97 -5.37
N VAL A 28 -4.79 14.23 -5.15
CA VAL A 28 -4.13 14.08 -3.84
C VAL A 28 -3.33 15.33 -3.52
N ASP A 29 -3.66 16.00 -2.42
CA ASP A 29 -2.89 17.11 -1.88
C ASP A 29 -2.13 16.64 -0.64
N GLU A 30 -0.81 16.67 -0.69
CA GLU A 30 0.04 16.42 0.46
C GLU A 30 -0.11 17.55 1.48
N LEU A 31 -0.35 17.21 2.73
CA LEU A 31 -0.38 18.12 3.86
C LEU A 31 0.98 18.06 4.55
N PRO A 32 1.81 19.12 4.45
CA PRO A 32 3.14 19.11 5.05
C PRO A 32 3.08 19.02 6.58
N ALA A 33 4.09 18.41 7.18
CA ALA A 33 4.23 18.37 8.65
C ALA A 33 4.58 19.74 9.26
N TYR A 34 5.25 20.58 8.49
CA TYR A 34 5.71 21.92 8.87
C TYR A 34 5.88 22.80 7.62
N ASP A 35 5.85 24.10 7.80
CA ASP A 35 6.09 25.08 6.75
C ASP A 35 7.59 25.30 6.53
N PRO A 36 8.04 25.69 5.31
CA PRO A 36 9.43 26.05 5.05
C PRO A 36 9.86 27.25 5.90
N CYS A 37 11.08 27.22 6.44
CA CYS A 37 11.57 28.27 7.33
C CYS A 37 12.16 29.51 6.61
N GLY A 38 12.16 29.56 5.28
CA GLY A 38 12.64 30.66 4.47
C GLY A 38 14.16 30.77 4.31
N SER A 39 14.95 29.88 4.96
CA SER A 39 16.42 29.90 4.93
C SER A 39 17.01 28.50 4.88
N GLY A 40 18.27 28.35 4.42
CA GLY A 40 19.02 27.10 4.34
C GLY A 40 19.33 26.66 2.92
N ASP A 41 19.99 25.49 2.80
CA ASP A 41 20.58 25.00 1.56
C ASP A 41 19.63 24.11 0.74
N HIS A 42 18.49 23.74 1.30
CA HIS A 42 17.45 23.01 0.60
C HIS A 42 16.36 23.95 0.09
N VAL A 43 15.88 23.69 -1.10
CA VAL A 43 14.74 24.40 -1.68
C VAL A 43 13.55 23.46 -1.73
N TYR A 44 12.47 23.81 -1.03
CA TYR A 44 11.21 23.10 -1.07
C TYR A 44 10.38 23.63 -2.25
N ALA A 45 10.14 22.77 -3.21
CA ALA A 45 9.30 23.05 -4.37
C ALA A 45 7.96 22.31 -4.19
N ARG A 46 6.89 23.05 -4.02
CA ARG A 46 5.53 22.49 -4.13
C ARG A 46 5.21 22.32 -5.61
N ILE A 47 5.02 21.08 -6.03
CA ILE A 47 4.73 20.74 -7.42
C ILE A 47 3.33 20.15 -7.55
N GLU A 48 2.72 20.34 -8.71
CA GLU A 48 1.60 19.55 -9.19
C GLU A 48 2.11 18.64 -10.32
N LYS A 49 1.87 17.34 -10.19
CA LYS A 49 2.19 16.37 -11.24
C LYS A 49 0.93 15.66 -11.70
N ALA A 50 0.83 15.39 -12.99
CA ALA A 50 -0.29 14.71 -13.63
C ALA A 50 0.18 13.48 -14.40
N GLY A 51 -0.38 12.29 -14.10
CA GLY A 51 -0.04 11.06 -14.79
C GLY A 51 1.42 10.60 -14.57
N LEU A 52 2.06 10.97 -13.45
CA LEU A 52 3.45 10.60 -13.14
C LEU A 52 3.57 10.02 -11.74
N SER A 53 4.44 9.02 -11.55
CA SER A 53 4.87 8.60 -10.21
C SER A 53 5.77 9.66 -9.57
N THR A 54 5.88 9.67 -8.23
CA THR A 54 6.84 10.55 -7.53
C THR A 54 8.27 10.29 -7.99
N ARG A 55 8.64 9.03 -8.22
CA ARG A 55 9.98 8.66 -8.71
C ARG A 55 10.26 9.27 -10.07
N GLN A 56 9.30 9.17 -11.02
CA GLN A 56 9.48 9.76 -12.35
C GLN A 56 9.59 11.28 -12.28
N ALA A 57 8.76 11.93 -11.46
CA ALA A 57 8.86 13.38 -11.23
C ALA A 57 10.24 13.79 -10.68
N ILE A 58 10.81 13.02 -9.73
CA ILE A 58 12.17 13.26 -9.23
C ILE A 58 13.20 13.12 -10.36
N LEU A 59 13.10 12.10 -11.20
CA LEU A 59 14.03 11.90 -12.33
C LEU A 59 13.95 13.02 -13.37
N ASP A 60 12.74 13.49 -13.68
CA ASP A 60 12.53 14.56 -14.67
C ASP A 60 13.04 15.90 -14.15
N VAL A 61 12.76 16.23 -12.88
CA VAL A 61 13.30 17.44 -12.22
C VAL A 61 14.83 17.37 -12.11
N ALA A 62 15.38 16.24 -11.72
CA ALA A 62 16.83 16.06 -11.62
C ALA A 62 17.53 16.23 -12.95
N ARG A 63 16.96 15.68 -14.03
CA ARG A 63 17.49 15.83 -15.40
C ARG A 63 17.43 17.30 -15.86
N ALA A 64 16.32 17.99 -15.63
CA ALA A 64 16.15 19.38 -16.06
C ALA A 64 17.05 20.36 -15.29
N LEU A 65 17.39 20.03 -14.03
CA LEU A 65 18.32 20.80 -13.21
C LEU A 65 19.79 20.38 -13.39
N GLU A 66 20.07 19.28 -14.09
CA GLU A 66 21.39 18.66 -14.26
C GLU A 66 22.03 18.28 -12.92
N ILE A 67 21.25 17.68 -12.01
CA ILE A 67 21.69 17.26 -10.67
C ILE A 67 21.44 15.78 -10.45
N PRO A 68 22.15 15.10 -9.51
CA PRO A 68 21.87 13.73 -9.15
C PRO A 68 20.45 13.59 -8.54
N PRO A 69 19.64 12.58 -8.91
CA PRO A 69 18.32 12.34 -8.29
C PRO A 69 18.37 12.14 -6.77
N SER A 70 19.52 11.67 -6.24
CA SER A 70 19.75 11.48 -4.80
C SER A 70 19.76 12.79 -4.00
N THR A 71 19.93 13.96 -4.62
CA THR A 71 19.86 15.27 -3.97
C THR A 71 18.42 15.73 -3.75
N ILE A 72 17.44 15.07 -4.40
CA ILE A 72 16.02 15.38 -4.25
C ILE A 72 15.39 14.46 -3.20
N GLY A 73 14.65 15.07 -2.27
CA GLY A 73 13.86 14.36 -1.24
C GLY A 73 12.37 14.54 -1.44
N ALA A 74 11.58 13.57 -0.94
CA ALA A 74 10.11 13.61 -0.92
C ALA A 74 9.59 13.01 0.38
N ALA A 75 8.46 13.52 0.90
CA ALA A 75 7.84 13.02 2.12
C ALA A 75 7.12 11.68 1.94
N GLY A 76 6.65 11.38 0.72
CA GLY A 76 5.96 10.14 0.40
C GLY A 76 5.81 9.92 -1.10
N GLN A 77 5.44 8.70 -1.45
CA GLN A 77 5.13 8.35 -2.84
C GLN A 77 3.66 8.71 -3.14
N LYS A 78 3.41 9.24 -4.32
CA LYS A 78 2.07 9.51 -4.84
C LYS A 78 1.86 8.72 -6.13
N ASP A 79 0.67 8.17 -6.29
CA ASP A 79 0.28 7.39 -7.46
C ASP A 79 0.51 8.16 -8.77
N ALA A 80 0.76 7.42 -9.85
CA ALA A 80 0.83 7.97 -11.19
C ALA A 80 -0.56 8.28 -11.77
N ARG A 81 -1.56 7.45 -11.46
CA ARG A 81 -2.92 7.55 -12.03
C ARG A 81 -3.77 8.61 -11.33
N GLY A 82 -3.42 9.89 -11.54
CA GLY A 82 -4.13 11.03 -10.97
C GLY A 82 -3.29 12.30 -10.99
N ILE A 83 -3.83 13.34 -10.36
CA ILE A 83 -3.14 14.61 -10.11
C ILE A 83 -2.67 14.60 -8.66
N ALA A 84 -1.39 14.87 -8.43
CA ALA A 84 -0.88 14.97 -7.07
C ALA A 84 -0.10 16.27 -6.86
N ARG A 85 -0.44 16.96 -5.76
CA ARG A 85 0.31 18.12 -5.28
C ARG A 85 1.14 17.67 -4.08
N GLN A 86 2.45 17.78 -4.19
CA GLN A 86 3.40 17.35 -3.16
C GLN A 86 4.60 18.27 -3.10
N ILE A 87 5.40 18.14 -2.03
CA ILE A 87 6.64 18.89 -1.87
C ILE A 87 7.83 17.98 -2.22
N LEU A 88 8.74 18.51 -3.04
CA LEU A 88 10.09 17.98 -3.24
C LEU A 88 11.09 18.92 -2.60
N SER A 89 12.10 18.41 -1.90
CA SER A 89 13.26 19.20 -1.46
C SER A 89 14.42 18.99 -2.42
N VAL A 90 15.05 20.05 -2.87
CA VAL A 90 16.19 20.03 -3.78
C VAL A 90 17.38 20.69 -3.08
N GLU A 91 18.51 20.00 -2.98
CA GLU A 91 19.70 20.48 -2.31
C GLU A 91 20.61 21.26 -3.26
N GLY A 92 21.18 22.40 -2.80
CA GLY A 92 22.23 23.12 -3.50
C GLY A 92 21.80 23.82 -4.80
N VAL A 93 20.49 24.08 -5.00
CA VAL A 93 19.97 24.75 -6.21
C VAL A 93 19.33 26.08 -5.83
N GLU A 94 19.54 27.11 -6.66
CA GLU A 94 18.88 28.40 -6.46
C GLU A 94 17.35 28.31 -6.74
N PRO A 95 16.50 28.96 -5.90
CA PRO A 95 15.05 28.95 -6.08
C PRO A 95 14.58 29.43 -7.45
N SER A 96 15.31 30.37 -8.07
CA SER A 96 15.00 30.87 -9.43
C SER A 96 15.12 29.80 -10.49
N ARG A 97 16.10 28.91 -10.41
CA ARG A 97 16.25 27.79 -11.36
C ARG A 97 15.07 26.81 -11.28
N ILE A 98 14.56 26.55 -10.07
CA ILE A 98 13.42 25.67 -9.89
C ILE A 98 12.14 26.35 -10.42
N ARG A 99 11.96 27.65 -10.14
CA ARG A 99 10.80 28.40 -10.66
C ARG A 99 10.75 28.46 -12.18
N ALA A 100 11.92 28.46 -12.81
CA ALA A 100 12.05 28.51 -14.28
C ALA A 100 11.86 27.16 -14.98
N LEU A 101 11.63 26.07 -14.23
CA LEU A 101 11.40 24.75 -14.83
C LEU A 101 10.09 24.74 -15.63
N ASP A 102 10.20 24.34 -16.89
CA ASP A 102 9.07 24.05 -17.77
C ASP A 102 9.12 22.55 -18.12
N LEU A 103 8.20 21.78 -17.52
CA LEU A 103 8.15 20.33 -17.66
C LEU A 103 6.72 19.89 -18.07
N PRO A 104 6.56 19.03 -19.07
CA PRO A 104 5.25 18.77 -19.70
C PRO A 104 4.14 18.31 -18.76
N ARG A 105 4.49 17.62 -17.66
CA ARG A 105 3.51 17.03 -16.72
C ARG A 105 3.76 17.43 -15.27
N ILE A 106 4.59 18.45 -15.05
CA ILE A 106 4.93 18.96 -13.73
C ILE A 106 4.83 20.49 -13.74
N ARG A 107 4.00 21.03 -12.86
CA ARG A 107 3.88 22.47 -12.65
C ARG A 107 4.45 22.85 -11.29
N ILE A 108 5.34 23.83 -11.26
CA ILE A 108 5.84 24.41 -10.01
C ILE A 108 4.78 25.36 -9.47
N LEU A 109 4.31 25.11 -8.24
CA LEU A 109 3.28 25.91 -7.60
C LEU A 109 3.86 26.96 -6.67
N ASP A 110 4.86 26.57 -5.89
CA ASP A 110 5.54 27.43 -4.91
C ASP A 110 6.96 26.94 -4.65
N VAL A 111 7.86 27.85 -4.23
CA VAL A 111 9.26 27.56 -3.97
C VAL A 111 9.72 28.38 -2.77
N ALA A 112 10.22 27.71 -1.72
CA ALA A 112 10.77 28.34 -0.52
C ALA A 112 12.03 27.62 -0.02
N ARG A 113 12.93 28.34 0.69
CA ARG A 113 14.12 27.71 1.29
C ARG A 113 13.78 27.00 2.61
N HIS A 114 14.53 25.92 2.89
CA HIS A 114 14.46 25.19 4.14
C HIS A 114 15.83 24.64 4.56
N ARG A 115 16.02 24.38 5.85
CA ARG A 115 17.32 23.95 6.41
C ARG A 115 17.61 22.47 6.22
N ALA A 116 16.60 21.61 6.06
CA ALA A 116 16.76 20.17 6.03
C ALA A 116 16.14 19.55 4.77
N LYS A 117 16.73 18.42 4.35
CA LYS A 117 16.17 17.57 3.29
C LYS A 117 14.87 16.93 3.75
N LEU A 118 13.86 16.94 2.89
CA LEU A 118 12.61 16.24 3.14
C LEU A 118 12.84 14.72 3.16
N ARG A 119 12.32 14.05 4.18
CA ARG A 119 12.48 12.62 4.38
C ARG A 119 11.13 11.91 4.29
N PRO A 120 11.09 10.62 3.91
CA PRO A 120 9.86 9.83 3.99
C PRO A 120 9.22 9.93 5.38
N GLY A 121 7.89 10.17 5.40
CA GLY A 121 7.14 10.40 6.63
C GLY A 121 7.03 11.87 7.08
N SER A 122 7.74 12.81 6.44
CA SER A 122 7.68 14.25 6.79
C SER A 122 6.41 14.93 6.26
N LEU A 123 5.24 14.32 6.50
CA LEU A 123 3.93 14.86 6.14
C LEU A 123 2.93 14.59 7.27
N ARG A 124 1.93 15.45 7.42
CA ARG A 124 0.83 15.28 8.37
C ARG A 124 -0.26 14.36 7.83
N GLY A 125 -0.43 14.29 6.51
CA GLY A 125 -1.45 13.49 5.85
C GLY A 125 -1.59 13.81 4.37
N ASN A 126 -2.65 13.28 3.79
CA ASN A 126 -3.03 13.54 2.41
C ASN A 126 -4.52 13.87 2.36
N ARG A 127 -4.87 14.96 1.68
CA ARG A 127 -6.25 15.28 1.33
C ARG A 127 -6.54 14.69 -0.04
N PHE A 128 -7.66 13.98 -0.13
CA PHE A 128 -8.13 13.36 -1.36
C PHE A 128 -9.38 14.08 -1.87
N THR A 129 -9.44 14.25 -3.18
CA THR A 129 -10.66 14.62 -3.92
C THR A 129 -10.85 13.56 -4.99
N ILE A 130 -11.92 12.77 -4.88
CA ILE A 130 -12.14 11.60 -5.74
C ILE A 130 -13.54 11.67 -6.34
N ARG A 131 -13.64 11.56 -7.67
CA ARG A 131 -14.91 11.48 -8.37
C ARG A 131 -15.30 10.02 -8.59
N LEU A 132 -16.46 9.67 -8.08
CA LEU A 132 -17.14 8.40 -8.34
C LEU A 132 -18.08 8.62 -9.51
N ARG A 133 -17.79 7.95 -10.62
CA ARG A 133 -18.61 8.00 -11.85
C ARG A 133 -19.50 6.78 -11.96
N GLU A 134 -20.51 6.86 -12.81
CA GLU A 134 -21.48 5.78 -13.07
C GLU A 134 -22.22 5.31 -11.80
N VAL A 135 -22.38 6.20 -10.82
CA VAL A 135 -23.17 5.93 -9.62
C VAL A 135 -24.64 6.04 -9.96
N ALA A 136 -25.43 5.03 -9.59
CA ALA A 136 -26.88 5.05 -9.79
C ALA A 136 -27.52 6.22 -9.02
N THR A 137 -28.55 6.82 -9.64
CA THR A 137 -29.29 7.95 -9.06
C THR A 137 -29.84 7.58 -7.66
N GLY A 138 -29.78 8.53 -6.74
CA GLY A 138 -30.31 8.36 -5.38
C GLY A 138 -29.36 7.66 -4.38
N ARG A 139 -28.18 7.19 -4.82
CA ARG A 139 -27.25 6.44 -3.94
C ARG A 139 -26.33 7.32 -3.07
N MET A 140 -26.46 8.64 -3.14
CA MET A 140 -25.66 9.58 -2.32
C MET A 140 -25.87 9.34 -0.82
N GLY A 141 -27.08 9.02 -0.38
CA GLY A 141 -27.39 8.73 1.03
C GLY A 141 -26.61 7.54 1.57
N ASP A 142 -26.50 6.46 0.78
CA ASP A 142 -25.74 5.27 1.17
C ASP A 142 -24.23 5.60 1.32
N VAL A 143 -23.69 6.43 0.41
CA VAL A 143 -22.28 6.89 0.54
C VAL A 143 -22.10 7.70 1.81
N GLN A 144 -23.03 8.62 2.12
CA GLN A 144 -23.01 9.40 3.36
C GLN A 144 -23.04 8.53 4.60
N ASP A 145 -23.85 7.47 4.61
CA ASP A 145 -23.98 6.54 5.72
C ASP A 145 -22.68 5.75 5.93
N VAL A 146 -22.05 5.25 4.85
CA VAL A 146 -20.73 4.61 4.91
C VAL A 146 -19.71 5.59 5.49
N LEU A 147 -19.60 6.80 4.95
CA LEU A 147 -18.63 7.79 5.40
C LEU A 147 -18.84 8.17 6.87
N ARG A 148 -20.10 8.26 7.34
CA ARG A 148 -20.43 8.52 8.76
C ARG A 148 -19.95 7.39 9.66
N VAL A 149 -20.13 6.13 9.27
CA VAL A 149 -19.63 4.98 10.02
C VAL A 149 -18.11 5.02 10.10
N LEU A 150 -17.43 5.26 8.96
CA LEU A 150 -15.96 5.30 8.88
C LEU A 150 -15.38 6.49 9.67
N ALA A 151 -16.00 7.66 9.62
CA ALA A 151 -15.56 8.83 10.40
C ALA A 151 -15.67 8.58 11.91
N ARG A 152 -16.72 7.88 12.35
CA ARG A 152 -16.94 7.57 13.77
C ARG A 152 -16.06 6.42 14.26
N ARG A 153 -15.98 5.32 13.51
CA ARG A 153 -15.35 4.09 13.96
C ARG A 153 -13.91 3.93 13.45
N GLY A 154 -13.51 4.68 12.44
CA GLY A 154 -12.27 4.56 11.70
C GLY A 154 -12.38 3.65 10.47
N VAL A 155 -11.45 3.83 9.55
CA VAL A 155 -11.33 3.02 8.35
C VAL A 155 -10.54 1.75 8.69
N PRO A 156 -11.06 0.54 8.38
CA PRO A 156 -10.31 -0.70 8.57
C PRO A 156 -8.99 -0.70 7.79
N ASN A 157 -7.88 -0.93 8.49
CA ASN A 157 -6.53 -0.75 7.95
C ASN A 157 -6.01 -2.01 7.23
N TYR A 158 -6.86 -2.67 6.45
CA TYR A 158 -6.47 -3.83 5.65
C TYR A 158 -5.34 -3.51 4.68
N PHE A 159 -4.41 -4.44 4.53
CA PHE A 159 -3.52 -4.42 3.37
C PHE A 159 -4.33 -4.74 2.11
N GLY A 160 -4.22 -3.87 1.11
CA GLY A 160 -4.94 -3.99 -0.15
C GLY A 160 -4.39 -5.08 -1.08
N ALA A 161 -5.12 -5.36 -2.17
CA ALA A 161 -4.82 -6.43 -3.13
C ALA A 161 -3.41 -6.33 -3.74
N GLN A 162 -2.88 -5.12 -3.95
CA GLN A 162 -1.53 -4.92 -4.50
C GLN A 162 -0.43 -5.61 -3.67
N ARG A 163 -0.63 -5.76 -2.33
CA ARG A 163 0.31 -6.47 -1.46
C ARG A 163 0.39 -7.96 -1.78
N PHE A 164 -0.65 -8.51 -2.37
CA PHE A 164 -0.78 -9.94 -2.64
C PHE A 164 -0.51 -10.31 -4.10
N GLY A 165 -0.08 -9.34 -4.92
CA GLY A 165 0.25 -9.51 -6.33
C GLY A 165 -0.98 -9.75 -7.22
N MET A 166 -0.77 -9.75 -8.54
CA MET A 166 -1.85 -9.90 -9.53
C MET A 166 -2.68 -11.19 -9.37
N ARG A 167 -2.08 -12.25 -8.86
CA ARG A 167 -2.73 -13.55 -8.64
C ARG A 167 -3.38 -13.69 -7.26
N GLY A 168 -3.12 -12.75 -6.35
CA GLY A 168 -3.58 -12.77 -4.97
C GLY A 168 -2.95 -13.87 -4.10
N ASP A 169 -1.88 -14.53 -4.56
CA ASP A 169 -1.27 -15.69 -3.92
C ASP A 169 0.16 -15.45 -3.39
N THR A 170 0.66 -14.22 -3.45
CA THR A 170 2.01 -13.87 -2.98
C THR A 170 2.24 -14.22 -1.51
N TRP A 171 1.20 -14.18 -0.68
CA TRP A 171 1.27 -14.58 0.73
C TRP A 171 1.54 -16.10 0.89
N GLU A 172 1.06 -16.95 -0.04
CA GLU A 172 1.35 -18.39 -0.03
C GLU A 172 2.84 -18.64 -0.26
N ILE A 173 3.48 -17.84 -1.14
CA ILE A 173 4.93 -17.89 -1.37
C ILE A 173 5.66 -17.56 -0.08
N GLY A 174 5.30 -16.46 0.59
CA GLY A 174 5.90 -16.05 1.88
C GLY A 174 5.75 -17.12 2.96
N ARG A 175 4.57 -17.75 3.06
CA ARG A 175 4.31 -18.86 3.97
C ARG A 175 5.23 -20.05 3.69
N SER A 176 5.32 -20.47 2.41
CA SER A 176 6.17 -21.60 2.01
C SER A 176 7.64 -21.34 2.29
N LEU A 177 8.13 -20.11 2.02
CA LEU A 177 9.51 -19.71 2.33
C LEU A 177 9.83 -19.79 3.82
N LEU A 178 8.93 -19.32 4.67
CA LEU A 178 9.11 -19.32 6.13
C LEU A 178 8.96 -20.72 6.74
N ALA A 179 8.18 -21.58 6.10
CA ALA A 179 8.08 -23.01 6.48
C ALA A 179 9.27 -23.86 5.97
N GLY A 180 10.21 -23.27 5.21
CA GLY A 180 11.31 -24.02 4.59
C GLY A 180 10.89 -24.89 3.41
N ASP A 181 9.64 -24.76 2.93
CA ASP A 181 9.14 -25.48 1.77
C ASP A 181 9.47 -24.72 0.47
N PHE A 182 10.75 -24.76 0.12
CA PHE A 182 11.28 -24.07 -1.06
C PHE A 182 10.74 -24.65 -2.37
N ALA A 183 10.37 -25.92 -2.39
CA ALA A 183 9.81 -26.57 -3.58
C ALA A 183 8.43 -25.98 -3.91
N SER A 184 7.54 -25.86 -2.91
CA SER A 184 6.25 -25.21 -3.07
C SER A 184 6.42 -23.73 -3.42
N ALA A 185 7.39 -23.02 -2.81
CA ALA A 185 7.66 -21.63 -3.16
C ALA A 185 8.05 -21.47 -4.63
N VAL A 186 8.95 -22.28 -5.16
CA VAL A 186 9.32 -22.30 -6.60
C VAL A 186 8.09 -22.56 -7.46
N THR A 187 7.27 -23.56 -7.12
CA THR A 187 6.06 -23.90 -7.86
C THR A 187 5.08 -22.72 -7.90
N LEU A 188 4.91 -22.01 -6.81
CA LEU A 188 4.06 -20.82 -6.74
C LEU A 188 4.61 -19.66 -7.59
N ILE A 189 5.92 -19.41 -7.54
CA ILE A 189 6.56 -18.29 -8.24
C ILE A 189 6.57 -18.53 -9.76
N VAL A 190 7.08 -19.66 -10.23
CA VAL A 190 7.33 -19.89 -11.66
C VAL A 190 6.54 -21.01 -12.30
N GLY A 191 5.97 -21.93 -11.53
CA GLY A 191 5.13 -23.02 -11.99
C GLY A 191 3.63 -22.69 -11.96
N ARG A 192 2.78 -23.71 -11.83
CA ARG A 192 1.32 -23.61 -11.59
C ARG A 192 0.60 -22.69 -12.59
N PRO A 193 0.60 -23.02 -13.91
CA PRO A 193 -0.11 -22.24 -14.92
C PRO A 193 -1.62 -22.24 -14.63
N ARG A 194 -2.29 -21.08 -14.80
CA ARG A 194 -3.74 -20.91 -14.60
C ARG A 194 -4.40 -20.41 -15.89
N VAL A 195 -5.70 -20.69 -16.06
CA VAL A 195 -6.47 -20.21 -17.21
C VAL A 195 -6.47 -18.69 -17.32
N GLY A 196 -6.49 -17.98 -16.19
CA GLY A 196 -6.47 -16.51 -16.13
C GLY A 196 -5.09 -15.87 -16.34
N ASP A 197 -4.00 -16.65 -16.48
CA ASP A 197 -2.68 -16.09 -16.78
C ASP A 197 -2.64 -15.61 -18.24
N PRO A 198 -1.99 -14.46 -18.54
CA PRO A 198 -1.69 -14.07 -19.91
C PRO A 198 -0.95 -15.20 -20.67
N VAL A 199 -1.24 -15.37 -21.96
CA VAL A 199 -0.71 -16.50 -22.76
C VAL A 199 0.80 -16.69 -22.63
N PRO A 200 1.65 -15.63 -22.73
CA PRO A 200 3.11 -15.80 -22.57
C PRO A 200 3.50 -16.28 -21.16
N VAL A 201 2.84 -15.73 -20.11
CA VAL A 201 3.09 -16.12 -18.71
C VAL A 201 2.69 -17.58 -18.48
N ARG A 202 1.52 -17.99 -18.97
CA ARG A 202 1.05 -19.38 -18.87
C ARG A 202 2.00 -20.36 -19.54
N ARG A 203 2.52 -19.99 -20.73
CA ARG A 203 3.54 -20.80 -21.43
C ARG A 203 4.81 -20.93 -20.60
N ALA A 204 5.37 -19.82 -20.10
CA ALA A 204 6.58 -19.84 -19.29
C ALA A 204 6.42 -20.70 -18.03
N ARG A 205 5.25 -20.61 -17.35
CA ARG A 205 4.92 -21.44 -16.20
C ARG A 205 4.79 -22.92 -16.53
N ALA A 206 4.21 -23.27 -17.68
CA ALA A 206 4.11 -24.66 -18.12
C ALA A 206 5.48 -25.27 -18.38
N LEU A 207 6.38 -24.54 -19.02
CA LEU A 207 7.77 -24.96 -19.24
C LEU A 207 8.51 -25.16 -17.90
N ALA A 208 8.37 -24.23 -16.96
CA ALA A 208 8.99 -24.34 -15.64
C ALA A 208 8.44 -25.54 -14.85
N ALA A 209 7.13 -25.79 -14.89
CA ALA A 209 6.48 -26.95 -14.27
C ALA A 209 6.95 -28.29 -14.88
N ALA A 210 7.35 -28.29 -16.15
CA ALA A 210 7.95 -29.45 -16.84
C ALA A 210 9.47 -29.59 -16.59
N GLY A 211 10.08 -28.75 -15.75
CA GLY A 211 11.51 -28.74 -15.48
C GLY A 211 12.38 -28.16 -16.62
N GLN A 212 11.75 -27.57 -17.64
CA GLN A 212 12.45 -26.97 -18.80
C GLN A 212 12.86 -25.53 -18.45
N TYR A 213 13.75 -25.39 -17.45
CA TYR A 213 14.04 -24.08 -16.83
C TYR A 213 14.70 -23.08 -17.77
N ARG A 214 15.56 -23.53 -18.70
CA ARG A 214 16.19 -22.69 -19.71
C ARG A 214 15.14 -22.07 -20.63
N ASP A 215 14.24 -22.87 -21.14
CA ASP A 215 13.20 -22.45 -22.07
C ASP A 215 12.17 -21.56 -21.35
N ALA A 216 11.82 -21.91 -20.11
CA ALA A 216 10.99 -21.09 -19.25
C ALA A 216 11.58 -19.69 -19.04
N ALA A 217 12.88 -19.59 -18.73
CA ALA A 217 13.57 -18.32 -18.53
C ALA A 217 13.49 -17.38 -19.74
N ASN A 218 13.53 -17.95 -20.94
CA ASN A 218 13.44 -17.19 -22.21
C ASN A 218 11.99 -16.84 -22.59
N ALA A 219 11.02 -17.59 -22.08
CA ALA A 219 9.60 -17.40 -22.38
C ALA A 219 8.93 -16.33 -21.48
N TRP A 220 9.53 -15.94 -20.35
CA TRP A 220 8.98 -14.91 -19.47
C TRP A 220 8.98 -13.54 -20.13
N PRO A 221 7.85 -12.78 -20.10
CA PRO A 221 7.80 -11.38 -20.54
C PRO A 221 8.72 -10.47 -19.71
N ARG A 222 9.12 -9.31 -20.29
CA ARG A 222 10.04 -8.36 -19.63
C ARG A 222 9.64 -7.96 -18.21
N GLY A 223 8.34 -7.75 -17.93
CA GLY A 223 7.82 -7.41 -16.61
C GLY A 223 7.94 -8.52 -15.55
N PHE A 224 8.47 -9.70 -15.88
CA PHE A 224 8.64 -10.86 -14.99
C PHE A 224 10.13 -11.25 -14.84
N ALA A 225 11.01 -10.25 -14.75
CA ALA A 225 12.46 -10.45 -14.70
C ALA A 225 12.90 -11.39 -13.56
N ASP A 226 12.26 -11.32 -12.39
CA ASP A 226 12.58 -12.17 -11.23
C ASP A 226 12.16 -13.62 -11.45
N CYS A 227 11.04 -13.88 -12.13
CA CYS A 227 10.64 -15.22 -12.53
C CYS A 227 11.65 -15.83 -13.52
N ALA A 228 12.09 -15.06 -14.53
CA ALA A 228 13.11 -15.47 -15.47
C ALA A 228 14.47 -15.72 -14.77
N ARG A 229 14.82 -14.88 -13.78
CA ARG A 229 16.03 -15.04 -12.95
C ARG A 229 15.97 -16.32 -12.12
N LEU A 230 14.82 -16.60 -11.50
CA LEU A 230 14.63 -17.85 -10.74
C LEU A 230 14.77 -19.09 -11.63
N CYS A 231 14.17 -19.09 -12.84
CA CYS A 231 14.33 -20.19 -13.80
C CYS A 231 15.79 -20.40 -14.19
N ARG A 232 16.54 -19.33 -14.52
CA ARG A 232 18.00 -19.43 -14.77
C ARG A 232 18.77 -19.96 -13.56
N SER A 233 18.32 -19.63 -12.36
CA SER A 233 18.94 -20.13 -11.13
C SER A 233 18.70 -21.63 -10.94
N LEU A 234 17.46 -22.08 -11.18
CA LEU A 234 17.10 -23.51 -11.14
C LEU A 234 17.93 -24.33 -12.16
N GLU A 235 18.07 -23.85 -13.39
CA GLU A 235 18.92 -24.48 -14.39
C GLU A 235 20.37 -24.65 -13.89
N ARG A 236 20.95 -23.59 -13.30
CA ARG A 236 22.34 -23.60 -12.78
C ARG A 236 22.54 -24.45 -11.54
N THR A 237 21.51 -24.68 -10.74
CA THR A 237 21.56 -25.43 -9.49
C THR A 237 21.10 -26.88 -9.66
N GLY A 238 20.84 -27.31 -10.87
CA GLY A 238 20.35 -28.67 -11.15
C GLY A 238 18.93 -28.89 -10.59
N GLY A 239 18.12 -27.83 -10.51
CA GLY A 239 16.74 -27.90 -9.99
C GLY A 239 16.64 -27.77 -8.48
N ASP A 240 17.72 -27.49 -7.74
CA ASP A 240 17.68 -27.30 -6.27
C ASP A 240 16.90 -26.02 -5.94
N PRO A 241 15.70 -26.13 -5.31
CA PRO A 241 14.83 -25.00 -5.08
C PRO A 241 15.39 -24.03 -4.03
N GLN A 242 16.02 -24.52 -2.96
CA GLN A 242 16.58 -23.69 -1.91
C GLN A 242 17.73 -22.83 -2.43
N ARG A 243 18.68 -23.46 -3.12
CA ARG A 243 19.83 -22.75 -3.72
C ARG A 243 19.39 -21.75 -4.78
N ALA A 244 18.35 -22.07 -5.54
CA ALA A 244 17.83 -21.18 -6.57
C ALA A 244 17.12 -19.94 -5.98
N ILE A 245 16.27 -20.11 -4.97
CA ILE A 245 15.53 -19.02 -4.29
C ILE A 245 16.50 -18.04 -3.64
N PHE A 246 17.52 -18.50 -2.93
CA PHE A 246 18.48 -17.61 -2.26
C PHE A 246 19.42 -16.84 -3.21
N ARG A 247 19.28 -17.03 -4.52
CA ARG A 247 19.90 -16.19 -5.56
C ARG A 247 18.99 -15.04 -6.03
N LEU A 248 17.74 -14.99 -5.58
CA LEU A 248 16.88 -13.83 -5.79
C LEU A 248 17.35 -12.66 -4.93
N ASP A 249 16.98 -11.45 -5.35
CA ASP A 249 17.29 -10.25 -4.60
C ASP A 249 16.60 -10.27 -3.24
N ARG A 250 17.26 -9.75 -2.21
CA ARG A 250 16.71 -9.68 -0.84
C ARG A 250 15.41 -8.90 -0.77
N SER A 251 15.24 -7.89 -1.63
CA SER A 251 14.00 -7.11 -1.72
C SER A 251 12.82 -7.94 -2.19
N VAL A 252 13.03 -8.85 -3.15
CA VAL A 252 12.01 -9.78 -3.65
C VAL A 252 11.60 -10.78 -2.56
N LEU A 253 12.57 -11.37 -1.88
CA LEU A 253 12.31 -12.29 -0.77
C LEU A 253 11.58 -11.57 0.38
N GLY A 254 12.03 -10.35 0.72
CA GLY A 254 11.37 -9.51 1.72
C GLY A 254 9.93 -9.14 1.34
N PHE A 255 9.65 -8.93 0.05
CA PHE A 255 8.29 -8.70 -0.42
C PHE A 255 7.38 -9.91 -0.18
N TYR A 256 7.82 -11.13 -0.48
CA TYR A 256 7.05 -12.35 -0.21
C TYR A 256 6.78 -12.54 1.29
N VAL A 257 7.82 -12.39 2.11
CA VAL A 257 7.69 -12.47 3.58
C VAL A 257 6.67 -11.44 4.09
N SER A 258 6.78 -10.18 3.63
CA SER A 258 5.87 -9.10 4.03
C SER A 258 4.43 -9.32 3.56
N ALA A 259 4.22 -10.00 2.44
CA ALA A 259 2.89 -10.38 1.97
C ALA A 259 2.22 -11.39 2.92
N TYR A 260 2.97 -12.37 3.42
CA TYR A 260 2.44 -13.30 4.43
C TYR A 260 2.14 -12.61 5.76
N GLN A 261 3.04 -11.73 6.24
CA GLN A 261 2.78 -10.91 7.43
C GLN A 261 1.51 -10.05 7.27
N ALA A 262 1.33 -9.44 6.09
CA ALA A 262 0.14 -8.64 5.77
C ALA A 262 -1.15 -9.48 5.74
N TRP A 263 -1.07 -10.71 5.24
CA TRP A 263 -2.19 -11.65 5.22
C TRP A 263 -2.59 -12.08 6.64
N LEU A 264 -1.61 -12.39 7.51
CA LEU A 264 -1.85 -12.70 8.92
C LEU A 264 -2.52 -11.53 9.64
N PHE A 265 -2.01 -10.31 9.44
CA PHE A 265 -2.62 -9.09 9.98
C PHE A 265 -4.08 -8.95 9.55
N ASN A 266 -4.36 -9.12 8.25
CA ASN A 266 -5.70 -9.01 7.71
C ASN A 266 -6.64 -10.06 8.32
N ARG A 267 -6.18 -11.28 8.61
CA ARG A 267 -6.97 -12.30 9.30
C ARG A 267 -7.35 -11.88 10.72
N VAL A 268 -6.38 -11.37 11.48
CA VAL A 268 -6.66 -10.90 12.87
C VAL A 268 -7.60 -9.69 12.83
N LEU A 269 -7.39 -8.75 11.90
CA LEU A 269 -8.29 -7.61 11.73
C LEU A 269 -9.71 -8.05 11.38
N ALA A 270 -9.89 -9.07 10.53
CA ALA A 270 -11.20 -9.60 10.17
C ALA A 270 -11.95 -10.15 11.41
N GLU A 271 -11.28 -10.87 12.30
CA GLU A 271 -11.84 -11.35 13.56
C GLU A 271 -12.22 -10.21 14.51
N ARG A 272 -11.44 -9.11 14.49
CA ARG A 272 -11.62 -7.94 15.35
C ARG A 272 -12.54 -6.87 14.75
N LEU A 273 -13.06 -7.05 13.52
CA LEU A 273 -13.74 -6.01 12.75
C LEU A 273 -15.01 -5.47 13.45
N ALA A 274 -15.81 -6.34 14.02
CA ALA A 274 -17.01 -5.95 14.76
C ALA A 274 -16.70 -5.02 15.96
N GLY A 275 -15.55 -5.23 16.61
CA GLY A 275 -15.03 -4.44 17.72
C GLY A 275 -13.83 -3.55 17.32
N LEU A 276 -13.75 -3.08 16.09
CA LEU A 276 -12.62 -2.31 15.53
C LEU A 276 -12.21 -1.09 16.38
N ASP A 277 -13.18 -0.49 17.03
CA ASP A 277 -13.08 0.71 17.86
C ASP A 277 -13.21 0.42 19.36
N ARG A 278 -12.96 -0.82 19.78
CA ARG A 278 -13.01 -1.24 21.18
C ARG A 278 -11.71 -1.92 21.60
N LEU A 279 -11.28 -1.60 22.81
CA LEU A 279 -10.17 -2.31 23.45
C LEU A 279 -10.69 -3.57 24.14
N LEU A 280 -9.92 -4.64 24.03
CA LEU A 280 -10.10 -5.87 24.78
C LEU A 280 -9.03 -5.96 25.88
N PRO A 281 -9.28 -6.76 26.93
CA PRO A 281 -8.24 -7.11 27.92
C PRO A 281 -6.98 -7.63 27.21
N GLY A 282 -5.82 -7.07 27.58
CA GLY A 282 -4.54 -7.45 27.03
C GLY A 282 -4.20 -6.87 25.64
N ASP A 283 -5.02 -5.96 25.11
CA ASP A 283 -4.70 -5.28 23.84
C ASP A 283 -3.42 -4.44 23.93
N ILE A 284 -2.74 -4.34 22.81
CA ILE A 284 -1.68 -3.35 22.60
C ILE A 284 -2.24 -2.23 21.73
N ALA A 285 -2.23 -1.00 22.25
CA ALA A 285 -2.71 0.18 21.58
C ALA A 285 -1.58 0.97 20.94
N PHE A 286 -1.84 1.50 19.75
CA PHE A 286 -0.99 2.43 19.01
C PHE A 286 -1.41 3.87 19.34
N SER A 287 -0.47 4.72 19.76
CA SER A 287 -0.69 6.15 19.93
C SER A 287 -0.52 6.87 18.58
N HIS A 288 -1.57 7.56 18.14
CA HIS A 288 -1.55 8.34 16.88
C HIS A 288 -0.67 9.59 16.99
N GLU A 289 -0.41 10.08 18.19
CA GLU A 289 0.46 11.23 18.43
C GLU A 289 1.94 10.85 18.39
N THR A 290 2.32 9.80 19.12
CA THR A 290 3.73 9.43 19.30
C THR A 290 4.22 8.34 18.34
N GLY A 291 3.30 7.60 17.72
CA GLY A 291 3.63 6.42 16.90
C GLY A 291 4.06 5.19 17.69
N LEU A 292 3.99 5.23 19.03
CA LEU A 292 4.41 4.13 19.90
C LEU A 292 3.25 3.18 20.22
N CYS A 293 3.60 1.94 20.55
CA CYS A 293 2.67 0.91 20.96
C CYS A 293 2.91 0.55 22.44
N SER A 294 1.84 0.43 23.23
CA SER A 294 1.90 0.05 24.64
C SER A 294 0.78 -0.93 25.01
N LEU A 295 1.05 -1.80 25.96
CA LEU A 295 0.03 -2.67 26.55
C LEU A 295 -1.00 -1.83 27.29
N VAL A 296 -2.27 -2.13 27.11
CA VAL A 296 -3.40 -1.45 27.76
C VAL A 296 -3.66 -2.10 29.12
N ALA A 297 -3.49 -1.34 30.18
CA ALA A 297 -3.70 -1.83 31.54
C ALA A 297 -5.20 -1.94 31.90
N ASP A 298 -5.98 -0.94 31.54
CA ASP A 298 -7.44 -0.89 31.78
C ASP A 298 -8.18 -0.45 30.51
N PRO A 299 -8.76 -1.40 29.74
CA PRO A 299 -9.49 -1.09 28.51
C PRO A 299 -10.67 -0.13 28.72
N ALA A 300 -11.36 -0.21 29.86
CA ALA A 300 -12.51 0.65 30.13
C ALA A 300 -12.11 2.10 30.36
N ALA A 301 -11.05 2.33 31.13
CA ALA A 301 -10.50 3.67 31.36
C ALA A 301 -9.95 4.32 30.08
N GLU A 302 -9.33 3.53 29.19
CA GLU A 302 -8.71 4.00 27.95
C GLU A 302 -9.72 4.15 26.79
N GLN A 303 -10.93 3.61 26.87
CA GLN A 303 -11.91 3.61 25.78
C GLN A 303 -12.27 5.01 25.27
N ALA A 304 -12.32 6.01 26.13
CA ALA A 304 -12.56 7.40 25.72
C ALA A 304 -11.47 7.95 24.79
N ARG A 305 -10.22 7.53 24.97
CA ARG A 305 -9.10 7.89 24.09
C ARG A 305 -9.19 7.21 22.72
N VAL A 306 -9.72 5.97 22.70
CA VAL A 306 -10.01 5.28 21.43
C VAL A 306 -11.07 6.04 20.63
N VAL A 307 -12.15 6.49 21.28
CA VAL A 307 -13.22 7.26 20.61
C VAL A 307 -12.68 8.56 19.98
N ARG A 308 -11.71 9.21 20.64
CA ARG A 308 -11.07 10.44 20.14
C ARG A 308 -9.92 10.19 19.15
N PHE A 309 -9.64 8.95 18.76
CA PHE A 309 -8.49 8.57 17.92
C PHE A 309 -7.12 8.97 18.49
N GLU A 310 -7.00 9.16 19.80
CA GLU A 310 -5.69 9.32 20.44
C GLU A 310 -4.90 8.00 20.39
N ILE A 311 -5.61 6.89 20.60
CA ILE A 311 -5.08 5.53 20.49
C ILE A 311 -6.00 4.64 19.65
N SER A 312 -5.44 3.54 19.13
CA SER A 312 -6.21 2.51 18.45
C SER A 312 -5.66 1.11 18.76
N PRO A 313 -6.52 0.07 18.89
CA PRO A 313 -6.05 -1.30 19.04
C PRO A 313 -5.24 -1.73 17.81
N THR A 314 -4.32 -2.68 18.01
CA THR A 314 -3.35 -3.10 16.99
C THR A 314 -3.42 -4.60 16.71
N GLY A 315 -2.95 -4.98 15.54
CA GLY A 315 -2.71 -6.35 15.13
C GLY A 315 -1.24 -6.64 14.83
N PRO A 316 -0.92 -7.92 14.60
CA PRO A 316 0.44 -8.40 14.41
C PRO A 316 0.99 -8.09 13.02
N ILE A 317 2.20 -7.58 12.96
CA ILE A 317 3.11 -7.86 11.87
C ILE A 317 4.04 -8.93 12.40
N ALA A 318 3.73 -10.20 12.09
CA ALA A 318 4.39 -11.35 12.72
C ALA A 318 5.91 -11.31 12.55
N GLY A 319 6.66 -11.41 13.63
CA GLY A 319 8.11 -11.38 13.64
C GLY A 319 8.70 -11.40 15.05
N PHE A 320 9.99 -11.64 15.15
CA PHE A 320 10.67 -11.90 16.42
C PHE A 320 10.70 -10.69 17.39
N ALA A 321 10.61 -9.46 16.88
CA ALA A 321 10.58 -8.23 17.69
C ALA A 321 9.17 -7.72 17.97
N MET A 322 8.13 -8.48 17.60
CA MET A 322 6.75 -8.12 17.82
C MET A 322 6.37 -8.25 19.28
N SER A 323 5.79 -7.20 19.87
CA SER A 323 5.16 -7.27 21.20
C SER A 323 3.91 -8.15 21.12
N ALA A 324 3.77 -9.09 22.04
CA ALA A 324 2.62 -10.00 22.12
C ALA A 324 1.52 -9.40 22.99
N PRO A 325 0.24 -9.42 22.56
CA PRO A 325 -0.88 -9.09 23.41
C PRO A 325 -1.10 -10.17 24.47
N GLN A 326 -1.92 -9.86 25.47
CA GLN A 326 -2.23 -10.76 26.60
C GLN A 326 -3.73 -11.11 26.60
N ASP A 327 -4.16 -11.89 27.53
CA ASP A 327 -5.56 -12.20 27.84
C ASP A 327 -6.43 -12.48 26.60
N GLU A 328 -7.60 -11.85 26.50
CA GLU A 328 -8.56 -12.06 25.42
C GLU A 328 -7.97 -11.71 24.06
N ALA A 329 -7.32 -10.54 23.94
CA ALA A 329 -6.67 -10.09 22.70
C ALA A 329 -5.56 -11.06 22.28
N GLY A 330 -4.76 -11.55 23.24
CA GLY A 330 -3.71 -12.54 23.01
C GLY A 330 -4.27 -13.88 22.54
N THR A 331 -5.37 -14.34 23.13
CA THR A 331 -6.04 -15.60 22.76
C THR A 331 -6.52 -15.56 21.31
N ILE A 332 -7.17 -14.45 20.88
CA ILE A 332 -7.64 -14.29 19.50
C ILE A 332 -6.45 -14.32 18.54
N GLU A 333 -5.41 -13.53 18.80
CA GLU A 333 -4.25 -13.43 17.93
C GLU A 333 -3.52 -14.76 17.82
N GLN A 334 -3.25 -15.45 18.92
CA GLN A 334 -2.58 -16.75 18.94
C GLN A 334 -3.37 -17.79 18.16
N ARG A 335 -4.70 -17.85 18.34
CA ARG A 335 -5.56 -18.76 17.58
C ARG A 335 -5.46 -18.55 16.09
N VAL A 336 -5.58 -17.29 15.63
CA VAL A 336 -5.51 -16.95 14.19
C VAL A 336 -4.14 -17.29 13.60
N LEU A 337 -3.05 -17.01 14.32
CA LEU A 337 -1.70 -17.35 13.89
C LEU A 337 -1.49 -18.86 13.82
N ALA A 338 -1.95 -19.60 14.81
CA ALA A 338 -1.84 -21.07 14.86
C ALA A 338 -2.63 -21.75 13.72
N GLU A 339 -3.87 -21.30 13.45
CA GLU A 339 -4.68 -21.78 12.33
C GLU A 339 -4.02 -21.49 10.97
N ALA A 340 -3.22 -20.43 10.87
CA ALA A 340 -2.44 -20.11 9.69
C ALA A 340 -1.13 -20.91 9.57
N GLY A 341 -0.80 -21.74 10.57
CA GLY A 341 0.46 -22.45 10.66
C GLY A 341 1.66 -21.54 10.95
N CYS A 342 1.45 -20.40 11.63
CA CYS A 342 2.49 -19.44 11.99
C CYS A 342 2.83 -19.55 13.48
N THR A 343 4.05 -19.98 13.77
CA THR A 343 4.64 -19.93 15.12
C THR A 343 5.63 -18.77 15.14
N VAL A 344 5.32 -17.70 15.87
CA VAL A 344 6.16 -16.48 15.89
C VAL A 344 7.59 -16.76 16.36
N LYS A 345 7.77 -17.72 17.29
CA LYS A 345 9.09 -18.11 17.82
C LYS A 345 9.99 -18.74 16.76
N ASP A 346 9.40 -19.36 15.73
CA ASP A 346 10.13 -20.05 14.67
C ASP A 346 10.47 -19.12 13.49
N LEU A 347 10.01 -17.86 13.54
CA LEU A 347 10.27 -16.91 12.47
C LEU A 347 11.76 -16.49 12.43
N PRO A 348 12.38 -16.40 11.25
CA PRO A 348 13.81 -16.14 11.11
C PRO A 348 14.25 -14.80 11.70
N HIS A 349 15.26 -14.83 12.57
CA HIS A 349 15.89 -13.64 13.16
C HIS A 349 16.97 -13.03 12.25
N PHE A 350 17.54 -13.84 11.35
CA PHE A 350 18.68 -13.48 10.51
C PHE A 350 18.47 -13.93 9.07
N GLY A 351 19.37 -13.50 8.19
CA GLY A 351 19.39 -13.94 6.79
C GLY A 351 18.41 -13.21 5.91
N PRO A 352 18.21 -13.71 4.66
CA PRO A 352 17.39 -13.05 3.65
C PRO A 352 15.88 -13.12 3.91
N LEU A 353 15.45 -14.05 4.77
CA LEU A 353 14.02 -14.20 5.19
C LEU A 353 13.75 -13.60 6.56
N ARG A 354 14.61 -12.73 7.06
CA ARG A 354 14.47 -12.10 8.39
C ARG A 354 13.11 -11.44 8.58
N CYS A 355 12.41 -11.81 9.66
CA CYS A 355 11.09 -11.28 10.07
C CYS A 355 11.23 -10.44 11.33
N ILE A 356 11.45 -9.13 11.21
CA ILE A 356 11.54 -8.24 12.38
C ILE A 356 10.20 -8.17 13.11
N GLY A 357 9.13 -7.92 12.38
CA GLY A 357 7.80 -7.78 12.94
C GLY A 357 7.53 -6.41 13.59
N GLY A 358 6.37 -6.31 14.22
CA GLY A 358 5.90 -5.11 14.90
C GLY A 358 4.40 -5.10 15.12
N ARG A 359 3.85 -3.94 15.46
CA ARG A 359 2.41 -3.75 15.62
C ARG A 359 1.90 -2.74 14.58
N ARG A 360 0.65 -2.95 14.09
CA ARG A 360 -0.02 -2.04 13.16
C ARG A 360 -1.42 -1.74 13.68
N PRO A 361 -1.87 -0.47 13.73
CA PRO A 361 -3.23 -0.15 14.15
C PRO A 361 -4.26 -0.81 13.21
N PHE A 362 -5.33 -1.33 13.80
CA PHE A 362 -6.43 -1.95 13.04
C PHE A 362 -7.21 -0.95 12.21
N ARG A 363 -7.16 0.33 12.60
CA ARG A 363 -7.90 1.40 11.94
C ARG A 363 -7.08 2.68 11.86
N PHE A 364 -7.51 3.58 11.01
CA PHE A 364 -7.02 4.96 10.95
C PHE A 364 -8.19 5.94 10.86
N PRO A 365 -8.00 7.21 11.29
CA PRO A 365 -9.05 8.22 11.23
C PRO A 365 -9.37 8.62 9.80
N LEU A 366 -10.63 9.00 9.57
CA LEU A 366 -11.14 9.64 8.37
C LEU A 366 -11.61 11.05 8.75
N GLU A 367 -10.92 12.06 8.25
CA GLU A 367 -11.13 13.45 8.65
C GLU A 367 -11.60 14.33 7.48
N SER A 368 -12.16 15.48 7.79
CA SER A 368 -12.58 16.51 6.82
C SER A 368 -13.45 15.93 5.70
N VAL A 369 -14.42 15.10 6.09
CA VAL A 369 -15.27 14.36 5.16
C VAL A 369 -16.29 15.26 4.50
N GLY A 370 -16.36 15.23 3.17
CA GLY A 370 -17.36 15.92 2.36
C GLY A 370 -17.78 15.07 1.17
N ILE A 371 -19.01 15.23 0.73
CA ILE A 371 -19.54 14.65 -0.49
C ILE A 371 -20.48 15.64 -1.16
N ASP A 372 -20.28 15.82 -2.46
CA ASP A 372 -21.13 16.65 -3.32
C ASP A 372 -21.47 15.90 -4.61
N SER A 373 -22.57 16.28 -5.23
CA SER A 373 -22.88 15.87 -6.59
C SER A 373 -22.41 16.94 -7.58
N GLY A 374 -21.80 16.51 -8.67
CA GLY A 374 -21.37 17.39 -9.77
C GLY A 374 -21.79 16.83 -11.11
N THR A 375 -21.71 17.66 -12.13
CA THR A 375 -21.93 17.31 -13.53
C THR A 375 -20.82 17.87 -14.39
N ASP A 376 -20.25 17.07 -15.24
CA ASP A 376 -19.29 17.49 -16.26
C ASP A 376 -19.66 16.86 -17.63
N HIS A 377 -18.75 16.95 -18.61
CA HIS A 377 -18.97 16.41 -19.96
C HIS A 377 -19.17 14.89 -20.02
N GLU A 378 -18.74 14.15 -18.97
CA GLU A 378 -18.95 12.70 -18.80
C GLU A 378 -20.28 12.38 -18.08
N GLY A 379 -21.00 13.38 -17.60
CA GLY A 379 -22.26 13.24 -16.89
C GLY A 379 -22.18 13.50 -15.39
N VAL A 380 -23.12 12.96 -14.66
CA VAL A 380 -23.24 13.12 -13.20
C VAL A 380 -22.19 12.28 -12.48
N HIS A 381 -21.56 12.85 -11.46
CA HIS A 381 -20.63 12.15 -10.57
C HIS A 381 -20.86 12.55 -9.11
N LEU A 382 -20.38 11.74 -8.18
CA LEU A 382 -20.23 12.11 -6.76
C LEU A 382 -18.77 12.45 -6.50
N GLU A 383 -18.52 13.62 -5.91
CA GLU A 383 -17.17 14.06 -5.52
C GLU A 383 -16.99 13.86 -4.02
N LEU A 384 -16.09 12.96 -3.66
CA LEU A 384 -15.69 12.68 -2.28
C LEU A 384 -14.48 13.53 -1.91
N ARG A 385 -14.52 14.16 -0.74
CA ARG A 385 -13.39 14.85 -0.13
C ARG A 385 -13.13 14.30 1.26
N PHE A 386 -11.88 13.95 1.57
CA PHE A 386 -11.48 13.51 2.89
C PHE A 386 -9.96 13.60 3.08
N THR A 387 -9.55 13.58 4.35
CA THR A 387 -8.14 13.57 4.75
C THR A 387 -7.81 12.25 5.45
N LEU A 388 -6.63 11.70 5.12
CA LEU A 388 -6.09 10.49 5.73
C LEU A 388 -4.69 10.77 6.30
N PRO A 389 -4.29 10.09 7.40
CA PRO A 389 -2.93 10.16 7.94
C PRO A 389 -1.89 9.55 6.98
N PRO A 390 -0.59 9.79 7.22
CA PRO A 390 0.49 9.19 6.44
C PRO A 390 0.40 7.66 6.39
N GLY A 391 0.72 7.06 5.24
CA GLY A 391 0.72 5.61 5.07
C GLY A 391 -0.66 4.96 4.95
N SER A 392 -1.74 5.75 4.95
CA SER A 392 -3.12 5.28 4.72
C SER A 392 -3.52 5.44 3.26
N TYR A 393 -4.39 4.55 2.79
CA TYR A 393 -4.77 4.45 1.39
C TYR A 393 -6.24 4.81 1.17
N ALA A 394 -6.53 5.70 0.23
CA ALA A 394 -7.90 6.04 -0.16
C ALA A 394 -8.69 4.81 -0.65
N THR A 395 -8.02 3.83 -1.22
CA THR A 395 -8.63 2.57 -1.65
C THR A 395 -9.29 1.79 -0.51
N ALA A 396 -8.87 1.98 0.75
CA ALA A 396 -9.55 1.38 1.90
C ALA A 396 -10.91 2.02 2.17
N VAL A 397 -11.05 3.34 1.98
CA VAL A 397 -12.32 4.06 2.05
C VAL A 397 -13.23 3.65 0.89
N LEU A 398 -12.69 3.64 -0.33
CA LEU A 398 -13.42 3.24 -1.53
C LEU A 398 -13.90 1.78 -1.47
N ARG A 399 -13.11 0.90 -0.86
CA ARG A 399 -13.48 -0.48 -0.60
C ARG A 399 -14.73 -0.59 0.28
N GLU A 400 -14.86 0.22 1.31
CA GLU A 400 -16.06 0.22 2.17
C GLU A 400 -17.29 0.80 1.46
N ILE A 401 -17.10 1.75 0.53
CA ILE A 401 -18.19 2.35 -0.25
C ILE A 401 -18.65 1.40 -1.37
N CYS A 402 -17.71 0.98 -2.22
CA CYS A 402 -18.02 0.26 -3.46
C CYS A 402 -18.00 -1.26 -3.31
N LYS A 403 -17.37 -1.76 -2.24
CA LYS A 403 -17.13 -3.19 -2.00
C LYS A 403 -16.47 -3.83 -3.24
N GLU A 404 -17.07 -4.86 -3.81
CA GLU A 404 -16.55 -5.55 -5.01
C GLU A 404 -16.99 -4.90 -6.34
N GLN A 405 -17.77 -3.80 -6.26
CA GLN A 405 -18.32 -3.12 -7.43
C GLN A 405 -17.50 -1.89 -7.87
N LEU A 406 -16.30 -1.72 -7.30
CA LEU A 406 -15.37 -0.68 -7.74
C LEU A 406 -14.73 -1.08 -9.07
N ARG A 407 -14.85 -0.21 -10.07
CA ARG A 407 -14.20 -0.34 -11.37
C ARG A 407 -13.13 0.74 -11.51
N GLU A 408 -11.96 0.37 -12.01
CA GLU A 408 -10.96 1.35 -12.42
C GLU A 408 -11.13 1.65 -13.91
N GLY A 409 -11.02 2.92 -14.27
CA GLY A 409 -11.00 3.35 -15.66
C GLY A 409 -9.85 2.70 -16.45
N PRO A 410 -9.89 2.76 -17.81
CA PRO A 410 -8.86 2.20 -18.66
C PRO A 410 -7.48 2.75 -18.28
N THR A 411 -6.49 1.87 -18.26
CA THR A 411 -5.09 2.26 -18.08
C THR A 411 -4.62 2.85 -19.39
N ASP A 412 -4.04 4.05 -19.37
CA ASP A 412 -3.38 4.59 -20.53
C ASP A 412 -2.20 3.66 -20.92
N PRO A 413 -2.04 3.27 -22.19
CA PRO A 413 -0.92 2.41 -22.62
C PRO A 413 0.47 2.96 -22.28
N GLU A 414 0.61 4.27 -22.09
CA GLU A 414 1.84 4.88 -21.60
C GLU A 414 2.10 4.63 -20.11
N ASP A 415 1.05 4.50 -19.30
CA ASP A 415 1.16 4.19 -17.86
C ASP A 415 1.56 2.74 -17.60
N GLU A 416 1.19 1.80 -18.47
CA GLU A 416 1.64 0.41 -18.40
C GLU A 416 3.14 0.28 -18.66
N ARG A 417 3.70 1.09 -19.56
CA ARG A 417 5.15 1.12 -19.84
C ARG A 417 5.93 1.68 -18.65
N ALA A 418 5.43 2.74 -18.01
CA ALA A 418 6.06 3.34 -16.83
C ALA A 418 6.01 2.43 -15.60
N SER A 419 5.00 1.57 -15.46
CA SER A 419 4.89 0.61 -14.36
C SER A 419 5.71 -0.66 -14.58
N SER A 420 5.98 -1.03 -15.84
CA SER A 420 6.81 -2.20 -16.18
C SER A 420 8.31 -1.96 -16.00
N ASP A 421 8.76 -0.71 -16.04
CA ASP A 421 10.16 -0.31 -15.78
C ASP A 421 10.45 -0.11 -14.28
N LEU A 422 9.48 -0.37 -13.41
CA LEU A 422 9.56 -0.14 -11.95
C LEU A 422 9.62 -1.42 -11.10
N ASN A 423 9.60 -2.62 -11.73
CA ASN A 423 9.72 -3.91 -11.03
C ASN A 423 11.05 -4.60 -11.30
#